data_502efae8cc4b8ac6b9fcdf09e7cc7191
#
_entry.id   502efae8cc4b8ac6b9fcdf09e7cc7191
#
_cell.length_a   1.000
_cell.length_b   1.000
_cell.length_c   1.000
_cell.angle_alpha   90.00
_cell.angle_beta   90.00
_cell.angle_gamma   90.00
#
_symmetry.space_group_name_H-M   'P 1'
#
loop_
_entity.id
_entity.type
_entity.pdbx_description
1 polymer ?
#
loop_
_entity_poly.entity_id
_entity_poly.type
_entity_poly.pdbx_seq_one_letter_code
_entity_poly.pdbx_strand_id
1 'polypeptide(L)'
;MVAPALDSEFARDVWAGLARDGQKTLPCRYLYDSVGSALFEAITNLPEYGLTRADARILHKHAGTLIDRLPGPLLVAELGSGTGVKTSAILQRLRLRQAVTYYPIDVSGAALASCAQCLGPLAEVVPVESSYLEGLRVVAARRAAGETLLVLFLGSTIGNFEPAAALDFLDSVRLCLMNGDALLLGTDLVKPVEQLLAAYDDPAGVTAAFNLNLLGRVNRELGGDFNLRRFTHLARYRQHEQRIEMYLRSRVPQCVRIAAAGLTVGFAAGETIWTESSYKFRPDQISGKAAAAGFRLVDQWIDTEWPFAENLLVAI
;
A
#
# COMPACT_ATOMS: atom_id res chain seq x y z
N MET A 1 21.71 19.77 -12.36
CA MET A 1 22.43 19.89 -11.06
C MET A 1 22.96 18.51 -10.68
N VAL A 2 24.19 18.40 -10.22
CA VAL A 2 24.73 17.14 -9.68
C VAL A 2 24.21 16.99 -8.24
N ALA A 3 23.69 15.80 -7.91
CA ALA A 3 23.18 15.53 -6.55
C ALA A 3 24.33 15.65 -5.55
N PRO A 4 24.15 16.35 -4.43
CA PRO A 4 25.13 16.35 -3.34
C PRO A 4 25.23 14.96 -2.70
N ALA A 5 26.33 14.69 -1.97
CA ALA A 5 26.40 13.51 -1.11
C ALA A 5 25.39 13.67 0.03
N LEU A 6 24.32 12.87 0.02
CA LEU A 6 23.20 12.95 0.98
C LEU A 6 23.17 11.72 1.88
N ASP A 7 23.07 11.92 3.19
CA ASP A 7 23.26 10.90 4.22
C ASP A 7 22.11 9.88 4.30
N SER A 8 20.90 10.23 3.85
CA SER A 8 19.73 9.35 3.91
C SER A 8 19.07 9.16 2.55
N GLU A 9 18.45 8.00 2.38
CA GLU A 9 17.61 7.72 1.19
C GLU A 9 16.48 8.75 1.06
N PHE A 10 15.84 9.12 2.17
CA PHE A 10 14.79 10.14 2.17
C PHE A 10 15.28 11.49 1.65
N ALA A 11 16.46 11.94 2.08
CA ALA A 11 17.05 13.19 1.58
C ALA A 11 17.34 13.12 0.06
N ARG A 12 17.85 11.98 -0.43
CA ARG A 12 18.11 11.75 -1.86
C ARG A 12 16.84 11.82 -2.68
N ASP A 13 15.77 11.16 -2.22
CA ASP A 13 14.48 11.14 -2.91
C ASP A 13 13.79 12.51 -2.92
N VAL A 14 13.84 13.21 -1.80
CA VAL A 14 13.31 14.58 -1.71
C VAL A 14 14.07 15.50 -2.66
N TRP A 15 15.40 15.40 -2.70
CA TRP A 15 16.20 16.17 -3.66
C TRP A 15 15.84 15.83 -5.10
N ALA A 16 15.82 14.55 -5.45
CA ALA A 16 15.52 14.09 -6.81
C ALA A 16 14.12 14.50 -7.27
N GLY A 17 13.13 14.46 -6.37
CA GLY A 17 11.75 14.80 -6.68
C GLY A 17 11.46 16.28 -6.77
N LEU A 18 12.12 17.11 -5.93
CA LEU A 18 11.84 18.55 -5.86
C LEU A 18 12.81 19.41 -6.69
N ALA A 19 14.04 18.93 -6.97
CA ALA A 19 15.02 19.65 -7.77
C ALA A 19 14.82 19.50 -9.29
N ARG A 20 13.92 18.62 -9.71
CA ARG A 20 13.66 18.35 -11.13
C ARG A 20 12.91 19.49 -11.81
N ASP A 21 13.15 19.67 -13.10
CA ASP A 21 12.35 20.53 -13.94
C ASP A 21 10.98 19.86 -14.23
N GLY A 22 9.92 20.66 -14.33
CA GLY A 22 8.56 20.19 -14.60
C GLY A 22 7.82 19.75 -13.31
N GLN A 23 7.08 18.65 -13.39
CA GLN A 23 6.26 18.17 -12.27
C GLN A 23 7.13 17.70 -11.10
N LYS A 24 7.07 18.44 -9.99
CA LYS A 24 7.70 18.02 -8.73
C LYS A 24 6.98 16.81 -8.13
N THR A 25 7.73 15.92 -7.48
CA THR A 25 7.20 14.70 -6.88
C THR A 25 7.79 14.44 -5.51
N LEU A 26 7.05 13.72 -4.67
CA LEU A 26 7.55 13.09 -3.45
C LEU A 26 7.00 11.65 -3.40
N PRO A 27 7.83 10.63 -3.14
CA PRO A 27 7.38 9.24 -3.12
C PRO A 27 6.34 8.96 -2.02
N CYS A 28 5.26 8.26 -2.37
CA CYS A 28 4.14 7.96 -1.47
C CYS A 28 4.55 7.12 -0.24
N ARG A 29 5.63 6.34 -0.32
CA ARG A 29 6.14 5.56 0.83
C ARG A 29 6.45 6.43 2.05
N TYR A 30 6.74 7.70 1.86
CA TYR A 30 7.01 8.64 2.95
C TYR A 30 5.75 9.24 3.60
N LEU A 31 4.56 8.93 3.09
CA LEU A 31 3.28 9.26 3.74
C LEU A 31 3.09 8.49 5.07
N TYR A 32 3.70 7.32 5.22
CA TYR A 32 3.46 6.35 6.29
C TYR A 32 4.50 6.41 7.42
N ASP A 33 4.76 7.61 7.97
CA ASP A 33 5.40 7.73 9.29
C ASP A 33 4.35 7.45 10.41
N SER A 34 4.72 7.57 11.68
CA SER A 34 3.80 7.30 12.78
C SER A 34 2.53 8.16 12.74
N VAL A 35 2.65 9.44 12.37
CA VAL A 35 1.51 10.36 12.21
C VAL A 35 0.69 9.99 10.98
N GLY A 36 1.35 9.75 9.85
CA GLY A 36 0.70 9.34 8.61
C GLY A 36 -0.05 8.02 8.75
N SER A 37 0.52 7.03 9.42
CA SER A 37 -0.14 5.74 9.68
C SER A 37 -1.41 5.92 10.52
N ALA A 38 -1.38 6.77 11.55
CA ALA A 38 -2.57 7.08 12.36
C ALA A 38 -3.65 7.82 11.54
N LEU A 39 -3.24 8.75 10.66
CA LEU A 39 -4.15 9.44 9.75
C LEU A 39 -4.74 8.48 8.70
N PHE A 40 -3.94 7.56 8.17
CA PHE A 40 -4.43 6.54 7.24
C PHE A 40 -5.44 5.61 7.93
N GLU A 41 -5.19 5.19 9.17
CA GLU A 41 -6.16 4.42 9.94
C GLU A 41 -7.48 5.20 10.12
N ALA A 42 -7.42 6.50 10.39
CA ALA A 42 -8.61 7.34 10.43
C ALA A 42 -9.32 7.39 9.05
N ILE A 43 -8.58 7.49 7.92
CA ILE A 43 -9.15 7.42 6.56
C ILE A 43 -9.91 6.11 6.36
N THR A 44 -9.37 4.98 6.79
CA THR A 44 -10.02 3.66 6.60
C THR A 44 -11.38 3.55 7.27
N ASN A 45 -11.67 4.42 8.26
CA ASN A 45 -12.95 4.49 8.98
C ASN A 45 -13.94 5.51 8.40
N LEU A 46 -13.52 6.33 7.42
CA LEU A 46 -14.41 7.32 6.80
C LEU A 46 -15.52 6.65 5.98
N PRO A 47 -16.75 7.19 6.00
CA PRO A 47 -17.86 6.71 5.16
C PRO A 47 -17.49 6.71 3.67
N GLU A 48 -16.77 7.73 3.22
CA GLU A 48 -16.35 7.93 1.83
C GLU A 48 -15.28 6.91 1.38
N TYR A 49 -14.50 6.33 2.30
CA TYR A 49 -13.45 5.37 2.00
C TYR A 49 -13.96 3.93 2.17
N GLY A 50 -14.74 3.45 1.19
CA GLY A 50 -15.38 2.13 1.23
C GLY A 50 -14.46 0.94 1.01
N LEU A 51 -13.23 1.16 0.51
CA LEU A 51 -12.28 0.13 0.13
C LEU A 51 -12.01 -0.88 1.28
N THR A 52 -11.66 -0.37 2.46
CA THR A 52 -11.34 -1.24 3.63
C THR A 52 -12.52 -2.10 4.05
N ARG A 53 -13.76 -1.54 4.00
CA ARG A 53 -14.97 -2.30 4.33
C ARG A 53 -15.28 -3.36 3.29
N ALA A 54 -15.07 -3.08 2.00
CA ALA A 54 -15.26 -4.05 0.91
C ALA A 54 -14.29 -5.23 1.04
N ASP A 55 -13.01 -4.91 1.23
CA ASP A 55 -11.94 -5.88 1.47
C ASP A 55 -12.32 -6.81 2.66
N ALA A 56 -12.69 -6.23 3.80
CA ALA A 56 -13.12 -6.99 4.98
C ALA A 56 -14.36 -7.86 4.70
N ARG A 57 -15.38 -7.38 3.97
CA ARG A 57 -16.57 -8.17 3.63
C ARG A 57 -16.22 -9.39 2.78
N ILE A 58 -15.34 -9.21 1.77
CA ILE A 58 -14.88 -10.32 0.92
C ILE A 58 -14.15 -11.35 1.76
N LEU A 59 -13.19 -10.93 2.59
CA LEU A 59 -12.41 -11.83 3.43
C LEU A 59 -13.31 -12.59 4.41
N HIS A 60 -14.24 -11.92 5.09
CA HIS A 60 -15.19 -12.59 5.98
C HIS A 60 -16.05 -13.63 5.27
N LYS A 61 -16.53 -13.31 4.07
CA LYS A 61 -17.42 -14.19 3.31
C LYS A 61 -16.69 -15.38 2.69
N HIS A 62 -15.46 -15.17 2.21
CA HIS A 62 -14.77 -16.12 1.34
C HIS A 62 -13.50 -16.76 1.94
N ALA A 63 -13.10 -16.42 3.19
CA ALA A 63 -11.91 -17.00 3.83
C ALA A 63 -11.92 -18.55 3.82
N GLY A 64 -13.08 -19.17 4.05
CA GLY A 64 -13.22 -20.64 3.99
C GLY A 64 -12.93 -21.20 2.61
N THR A 65 -13.60 -20.63 1.58
CA THR A 65 -13.41 -21.03 0.18
C THR A 65 -11.97 -20.82 -0.28
N LEU A 66 -11.35 -19.69 0.11
CA LEU A 66 -9.95 -19.40 -0.19
C LEU A 66 -9.03 -20.52 0.34
N ILE A 67 -9.17 -20.88 1.62
CA ILE A 67 -8.36 -21.91 2.25
C ILE A 67 -8.60 -23.29 1.59
N ASP A 68 -9.86 -23.59 1.19
CA ASP A 68 -10.21 -24.84 0.51
C ASP A 68 -9.56 -25.02 -0.89
N ARG A 69 -9.11 -23.92 -1.50
CA ARG A 69 -8.42 -23.93 -2.80
C ARG A 69 -6.95 -24.29 -2.70
N LEU A 70 -6.36 -24.20 -1.51
CA LEU A 70 -4.92 -24.35 -1.32
C LEU A 70 -4.59 -25.69 -0.69
N PRO A 71 -3.56 -26.39 -1.18
CA PRO A 71 -3.16 -27.70 -0.66
C PRO A 71 -2.33 -27.56 0.63
N GLY A 72 -2.40 -28.58 1.47
CA GLY A 72 -1.51 -28.80 2.61
C GLY A 72 -1.68 -27.80 3.77
N PRO A 73 -0.78 -27.84 4.74
CA PRO A 73 -0.66 -26.81 5.75
C PRO A 73 -0.24 -25.47 5.13
N LEU A 74 -0.85 -24.38 5.60
CA LEU A 74 -0.57 -23.04 5.09
C LEU A 74 0.35 -22.28 6.05
N LEU A 75 1.43 -21.72 5.52
CA LEU A 75 2.22 -20.66 6.13
C LEU A 75 1.71 -19.33 5.60
N VAL A 76 1.37 -18.38 6.46
CA VAL A 76 0.76 -17.11 6.04
C VAL A 76 1.74 -15.95 6.21
N ALA A 77 1.98 -15.20 5.15
CA ALA A 77 2.74 -13.94 5.16
C ALA A 77 1.88 -12.79 4.64
N GLU A 78 2.02 -11.59 5.18
CA GLU A 78 1.30 -10.42 4.69
C GLU A 78 2.25 -9.25 4.43
N LEU A 79 2.19 -8.70 3.23
CA LEU A 79 2.99 -7.55 2.80
C LEU A 79 2.25 -6.26 3.13
N GLY A 80 2.79 -5.45 4.05
CA GLY A 80 2.15 -4.24 4.54
C GLY A 80 0.94 -4.55 5.42
N SER A 81 1.16 -5.35 6.47
CA SER A 81 0.10 -5.84 7.35
C SER A 81 -0.66 -4.75 8.11
N GLY A 82 -0.01 -3.60 8.35
CA GLY A 82 -0.59 -2.60 9.25
C GLY A 82 -0.96 -3.22 10.59
N THR A 83 -2.21 -3.00 11.05
CA THR A 83 -2.74 -3.57 12.30
C THR A 83 -3.25 -5.03 12.16
N GLY A 84 -3.31 -5.57 10.95
CA GLY A 84 -3.73 -6.96 10.67
C GLY A 84 -5.23 -7.25 10.88
N VAL A 85 -6.05 -6.25 11.19
CA VAL A 85 -7.47 -6.46 11.55
C VAL A 85 -8.24 -7.25 10.48
N LYS A 86 -8.03 -6.96 9.19
CA LYS A 86 -8.69 -7.65 8.08
C LYS A 86 -8.29 -9.12 7.98
N THR A 87 -7.04 -9.42 8.21
CA THR A 87 -6.45 -10.76 8.14
C THR A 87 -7.00 -11.70 9.18
N SER A 88 -7.58 -11.17 10.28
CA SER A 88 -8.23 -11.95 11.32
C SER A 88 -9.26 -12.95 10.77
N ALA A 89 -10.00 -12.59 9.71
CA ALA A 89 -11.00 -13.46 9.09
C ALA A 89 -10.38 -14.73 8.48
N ILE A 90 -9.22 -14.61 7.85
CA ILE A 90 -8.47 -15.74 7.29
C ILE A 90 -7.91 -16.61 8.43
N LEU A 91 -7.24 -15.99 9.42
CA LEU A 91 -6.61 -16.72 10.53
C LEU A 91 -7.65 -17.45 11.38
N GLN A 92 -8.83 -16.85 11.63
CA GLN A 92 -9.95 -17.51 12.33
C GLN A 92 -10.43 -18.78 11.62
N ARG A 93 -10.48 -18.79 10.30
CA ARG A 93 -10.85 -19.97 9.53
C ARG A 93 -9.74 -21.00 9.49
N LEU A 94 -8.50 -20.56 9.35
CA LEU A 94 -7.35 -21.43 9.25
C LEU A 94 -7.09 -22.20 10.56
N ARG A 95 -7.23 -21.53 11.73
CA ARG A 95 -7.06 -22.16 13.04
C ARG A 95 -8.03 -23.32 13.35
N LEU A 96 -9.12 -23.43 12.59
CA LEU A 96 -10.04 -24.57 12.71
C LEU A 96 -9.47 -25.85 12.08
N ARG A 97 -8.36 -25.75 11.31
CA ARG A 97 -7.77 -26.86 10.56
C ARG A 97 -6.36 -27.19 10.98
N GLN A 98 -5.61 -26.18 11.44
CA GLN A 98 -4.19 -26.31 11.79
C GLN A 98 -3.77 -25.30 12.86
N ALA A 99 -2.62 -25.55 13.50
CA ALA A 99 -1.88 -24.47 14.17
C ALA A 99 -1.44 -23.44 13.12
N VAL A 100 -1.56 -22.16 13.45
CA VAL A 100 -1.32 -21.07 12.49
C VAL A 100 -0.10 -20.29 12.90
N THR A 101 0.89 -20.21 12.02
CA THR A 101 1.99 -19.25 12.09
C THR A 101 1.76 -18.15 11.05
N TYR A 102 1.81 -16.90 11.49
CA TYR A 102 1.55 -15.72 10.65
C TYR A 102 2.71 -14.74 10.73
N TYR A 103 3.19 -14.33 9.57
CA TYR A 103 4.31 -13.41 9.39
C TYR A 103 3.83 -12.07 8.83
N PRO A 104 3.46 -11.09 9.67
CA PRO A 104 3.24 -9.73 9.23
C PRO A 104 4.58 -9.09 8.84
N ILE A 105 4.65 -8.52 7.64
CA ILE A 105 5.80 -7.82 7.10
C ILE A 105 5.43 -6.35 6.95
N ASP A 106 6.11 -5.46 7.66
CA ASP A 106 5.89 -4.01 7.58
C ASP A 106 7.19 -3.27 7.92
N VAL A 107 7.34 -2.04 7.46
CA VAL A 107 8.45 -1.16 7.82
C VAL A 107 8.22 -0.44 9.15
N SER A 108 7.00 -0.49 9.68
CA SER A 108 6.60 0.15 10.92
C SER A 108 6.58 -0.84 12.08
N GLY A 109 7.59 -0.81 12.94
CA GLY A 109 7.63 -1.61 14.16
C GLY A 109 6.41 -1.38 15.08
N ALA A 110 5.85 -0.16 15.09
CA ALA A 110 4.64 0.16 15.86
C ALA A 110 3.39 -0.55 15.29
N ALA A 111 3.25 -0.59 13.96
CA ALA A 111 2.17 -1.33 13.31
C ALA A 111 2.29 -2.84 13.57
N LEU A 112 3.50 -3.39 13.49
CA LEU A 112 3.77 -4.79 13.79
C LEU A 112 3.46 -5.15 15.24
N ALA A 113 3.78 -4.29 16.21
CA ALA A 113 3.44 -4.48 17.61
C ALA A 113 1.92 -4.52 17.83
N SER A 114 1.18 -3.58 17.21
CA SER A 114 -0.28 -3.56 17.24
C SER A 114 -0.89 -4.80 16.58
N CYS A 115 -0.33 -5.24 15.46
CA CYS A 115 -0.72 -6.46 14.75
C CYS A 115 -0.52 -7.70 15.63
N ALA A 116 0.63 -7.83 16.28
CA ALA A 116 0.92 -8.95 17.18
C ALA A 116 -0.05 -8.98 18.38
N GLN A 117 -0.38 -7.83 18.94
CA GLN A 117 -1.36 -7.73 20.02
C GLN A 117 -2.77 -8.14 19.55
N CYS A 118 -3.18 -7.69 18.38
CA CYS A 118 -4.51 -7.95 17.80
C CYS A 118 -4.68 -9.43 17.44
N LEU A 119 -3.69 -10.05 16.80
CA LEU A 119 -3.78 -11.36 16.18
C LEU A 119 -3.16 -12.51 17.02
N GLY A 120 -2.42 -12.19 18.08
CA GLY A 120 -1.83 -13.19 18.98
C GLY A 120 -2.81 -14.23 19.54
N PRO A 121 -4.09 -13.90 19.82
CA PRO A 121 -5.10 -14.89 20.21
C PRO A 121 -5.48 -15.89 19.09
N LEU A 122 -5.17 -15.60 17.84
CA LEU A 122 -5.56 -16.39 16.66
C LEU A 122 -4.41 -17.21 16.06
N ALA A 123 -3.17 -16.74 16.20
CA ALA A 123 -2.01 -17.33 15.55
C ALA A 123 -0.72 -17.08 16.37
N GLU A 124 0.30 -17.88 16.14
CA GLU A 124 1.67 -17.50 16.47
C GLU A 124 2.09 -16.38 15.51
N VAL A 125 2.15 -15.15 16.01
CA VAL A 125 2.53 -13.99 15.21
C VAL A 125 4.04 -13.77 15.31
N VAL A 126 4.73 -13.82 14.17
CA VAL A 126 6.18 -13.62 14.05
C VAL A 126 6.44 -12.37 13.21
N PRO A 127 6.56 -11.19 13.83
CA PRO A 127 6.72 -9.93 13.09
C PRO A 127 8.04 -9.88 12.31
N VAL A 128 8.00 -9.31 11.10
CA VAL A 128 9.17 -9.10 10.25
C VAL A 128 9.25 -7.62 9.86
N GLU A 129 10.08 -6.85 10.59
CA GLU A 129 10.32 -5.43 10.28
C GLU A 129 11.27 -5.32 9.09
N SER A 130 10.70 -5.13 7.90
CA SER A 130 11.45 -5.15 6.65
C SER A 130 10.64 -4.55 5.50
N SER A 131 11.31 -4.31 4.36
CA SER A 131 10.63 -4.08 3.08
C SER A 131 9.88 -5.34 2.62
N TYR A 132 8.87 -5.16 1.74
CA TYR A 132 8.01 -6.25 1.27
C TYR A 132 8.81 -7.46 0.76
N LEU A 133 9.73 -7.25 -0.17
CA LEU A 133 10.44 -8.34 -0.84
C LEU A 133 11.54 -8.97 0.02
N GLU A 134 12.23 -8.17 0.82
CA GLU A 134 13.23 -8.68 1.76
C GLU A 134 12.57 -9.52 2.85
N GLY A 135 11.49 -9.02 3.45
CA GLY A 135 10.71 -9.76 4.44
C GLY A 135 10.12 -11.04 3.85
N LEU A 136 9.59 -11.00 2.62
CA LEU A 136 9.06 -12.19 1.96
C LEU A 136 10.14 -13.26 1.74
N ARG A 137 11.36 -12.88 1.33
CA ARG A 137 12.49 -13.83 1.20
C ARG A 137 12.82 -14.50 2.54
N VAL A 138 12.82 -13.73 3.62
CA VAL A 138 13.05 -14.26 4.97
C VAL A 138 11.99 -15.29 5.35
N VAL A 139 10.71 -14.99 5.08
CA VAL A 139 9.59 -15.91 5.39
C VAL A 139 9.64 -17.16 4.49
N ALA A 140 9.86 -16.99 3.20
CA ALA A 140 9.96 -18.11 2.25
C ALA A 140 11.06 -19.12 2.64
N ALA A 141 12.18 -18.63 3.21
CA ALA A 141 13.27 -19.47 3.71
C ALA A 141 12.91 -20.25 5.01
N ARG A 142 11.85 -19.86 5.73
CA ARG A 142 11.39 -20.53 6.96
C ARG A 142 10.36 -21.63 6.72
N ARG A 143 9.89 -21.76 5.49
CA ARG A 143 8.87 -22.75 5.12
C ARG A 143 9.37 -24.17 5.35
N ALA A 144 8.55 -24.98 6.03
CA ALA A 144 8.79 -26.41 6.18
C ALA A 144 8.41 -27.20 4.92
N ALA A 145 8.94 -28.42 4.80
CA ALA A 145 8.59 -29.30 3.68
C ALA A 145 7.09 -29.65 3.72
N GLY A 146 6.43 -29.49 2.57
CA GLY A 146 4.99 -29.76 2.41
C GLY A 146 4.06 -28.61 2.82
N GLU A 147 4.57 -27.48 3.30
CA GLU A 147 3.78 -26.28 3.52
C GLU A 147 3.58 -25.50 2.21
N THR A 148 2.40 -24.94 2.05
CA THR A 148 2.07 -23.97 1.01
C THR A 148 2.16 -22.56 1.59
N LEU A 149 2.91 -21.67 0.95
CA LEU A 149 3.01 -20.28 1.36
C LEU A 149 1.84 -19.47 0.76
N LEU A 150 1.00 -18.93 1.63
CA LEU A 150 -0.03 -17.96 1.27
C LEU A 150 0.47 -16.55 1.58
N VAL A 151 0.74 -15.78 0.54
CA VAL A 151 1.11 -14.36 0.65
C VAL A 151 -0.15 -13.51 0.51
N LEU A 152 -0.35 -12.58 1.44
CA LEU A 152 -1.44 -11.60 1.41
C LEU A 152 -0.87 -10.24 0.97
N PHE A 153 -1.47 -9.60 -0.02
CA PHE A 153 -1.18 -8.22 -0.41
C PHE A 153 -2.49 -7.48 -0.62
N LEU A 154 -3.05 -7.01 0.50
CA LEU A 154 -4.40 -6.54 0.64
C LEU A 154 -4.51 -5.01 0.45
N GLY A 155 -5.75 -4.48 0.49
CA GLY A 155 -6.01 -3.04 0.51
C GLY A 155 -5.68 -2.31 -0.79
N SER A 156 -5.47 -3.02 -1.88
CA SER A 156 -5.09 -2.43 -3.18
C SER A 156 -3.78 -1.64 -3.19
N THR A 157 -2.84 -1.98 -2.30
CA THR A 157 -1.51 -1.35 -2.23
C THR A 157 -0.76 -1.44 -3.57
N ILE A 158 -1.01 -2.49 -4.37
CA ILE A 158 -0.48 -2.63 -5.74
C ILE A 158 -0.89 -1.46 -6.66
N GLY A 159 -2.00 -0.79 -6.37
CA GLY A 159 -2.45 0.40 -7.10
C GLY A 159 -1.55 1.63 -6.93
N ASN A 160 -0.66 1.64 -5.95
CA ASN A 160 0.28 2.73 -5.74
C ASN A 160 1.54 2.63 -6.63
N PHE A 161 1.69 1.51 -7.34
CA PHE A 161 2.80 1.31 -8.27
C PHE A 161 2.42 1.76 -9.68
N GLU A 162 3.37 2.36 -10.40
CA GLU A 162 3.22 2.54 -11.84
C GLU A 162 3.12 1.16 -12.53
N PRO A 163 2.39 1.03 -13.67
CA PRO A 163 2.06 -0.27 -14.26
C PRO A 163 3.25 -1.21 -14.51
N ALA A 164 4.39 -0.67 -14.95
CA ALA A 164 5.61 -1.46 -15.14
C ALA A 164 6.19 -1.93 -13.80
N ALA A 165 6.28 -1.02 -12.82
CA ALA A 165 6.76 -1.35 -11.48
C ALA A 165 5.84 -2.34 -10.73
N ALA A 166 4.52 -2.31 -11.00
CA ALA A 166 3.59 -3.29 -10.46
C ALA A 166 3.85 -4.69 -11.02
N LEU A 167 4.17 -4.80 -12.31
CA LEU A 167 4.54 -6.08 -12.93
C LEU A 167 5.88 -6.58 -12.36
N ASP A 168 6.90 -5.73 -12.32
CA ASP A 168 8.22 -6.06 -11.74
C ASP A 168 8.11 -6.52 -10.29
N PHE A 169 7.19 -5.91 -9.53
CA PHE A 169 6.92 -6.31 -8.16
C PHE A 169 6.28 -7.70 -8.08
N LEU A 170 5.26 -7.97 -8.92
CA LEU A 170 4.63 -9.29 -8.98
C LEU A 170 5.61 -10.38 -9.43
N ASP A 171 6.48 -10.10 -10.40
CA ASP A 171 7.56 -11.00 -10.82
C ASP A 171 8.52 -11.28 -9.65
N SER A 172 8.89 -10.25 -8.89
CA SER A 172 9.76 -10.38 -7.72
C SER A 172 9.11 -11.19 -6.60
N VAL A 173 7.80 -11.05 -6.38
CA VAL A 173 7.02 -11.90 -5.46
C VAL A 173 7.03 -13.34 -5.97
N ARG A 174 6.78 -13.55 -7.27
CA ARG A 174 6.78 -14.89 -7.90
C ARG A 174 8.11 -15.61 -7.68
N LEU A 175 9.24 -14.92 -7.80
CA LEU A 175 10.57 -15.48 -7.58
C LEU A 175 10.81 -15.95 -6.12
N CYS A 176 10.05 -15.48 -5.15
CA CYS A 176 10.10 -15.95 -3.76
C CYS A 176 9.23 -17.20 -3.52
N LEU A 177 8.37 -17.56 -4.48
CA LEU A 177 7.36 -18.61 -4.32
C LEU A 177 7.77 -19.88 -5.07
N MET A 178 7.31 -21.02 -4.57
CA MET A 178 7.33 -22.30 -5.29
C MET A 178 6.03 -22.48 -6.07
N ASN A 179 6.06 -23.35 -7.09
CA ASN A 179 4.82 -23.70 -7.80
C ASN A 179 3.81 -24.31 -6.83
N GLY A 180 2.58 -23.81 -6.87
CA GLY A 180 1.51 -24.16 -5.93
C GLY A 180 1.34 -23.22 -4.75
N ASP A 181 2.33 -22.37 -4.44
CA ASP A 181 2.16 -21.26 -3.48
C ASP A 181 1.15 -20.23 -4.02
N ALA A 182 0.60 -19.41 -3.16
CA ALA A 182 -0.45 -18.46 -3.54
C ALA A 182 -0.18 -17.02 -3.10
N LEU A 183 -0.67 -16.10 -3.92
CA LEU A 183 -0.80 -14.68 -3.60
C LEU A 183 -2.28 -14.30 -3.60
N LEU A 184 -2.80 -13.80 -2.47
CA LEU A 184 -4.08 -13.11 -2.42
C LEU A 184 -3.84 -11.62 -2.65
N LEU A 185 -4.35 -11.12 -3.77
CA LEU A 185 -4.11 -9.76 -4.24
C LEU A 185 -5.40 -8.93 -4.20
N GLY A 186 -5.44 -7.95 -3.29
CA GLY A 186 -6.52 -6.97 -3.24
C GLY A 186 -6.38 -5.90 -4.32
N THR A 187 -7.46 -5.61 -5.04
CA THR A 187 -7.47 -4.60 -6.11
C THR A 187 -8.73 -3.73 -6.04
N ASP A 188 -8.55 -2.42 -5.94
CA ASP A 188 -9.66 -1.46 -6.02
C ASP A 188 -10.08 -1.28 -7.47
N LEU A 189 -11.38 -1.43 -7.75
CA LEU A 189 -11.90 -1.47 -9.11
C LEU A 189 -12.38 -0.10 -9.57
N VAL A 190 -12.45 0.07 -10.90
CA VAL A 190 -13.07 1.25 -11.53
C VAL A 190 -14.51 1.37 -11.05
N LYS A 191 -14.91 2.58 -10.66
CA LYS A 191 -16.23 2.95 -10.14
C LYS A 191 -16.53 4.41 -10.49
N PRO A 192 -17.75 4.95 -10.19
CA PRO A 192 -18.09 6.33 -10.48
C PRO A 192 -17.04 7.32 -9.95
N VAL A 193 -16.70 8.31 -10.76
CA VAL A 193 -15.61 9.27 -10.48
C VAL A 193 -15.87 10.05 -9.20
N GLU A 194 -17.12 10.40 -8.94
CA GLU A 194 -17.55 11.11 -7.73
C GLU A 194 -17.25 10.29 -6.47
N GLN A 195 -17.48 8.98 -6.53
CA GLN A 195 -17.18 8.06 -5.43
C GLN A 195 -15.68 7.92 -5.21
N LEU A 196 -14.90 7.87 -6.30
CA LEU A 196 -13.44 7.85 -6.22
C LEU A 196 -12.88 9.14 -5.62
N LEU A 197 -13.36 10.31 -6.10
CA LEU A 197 -12.87 11.60 -5.61
C LEU A 197 -13.25 11.81 -4.15
N ALA A 198 -14.46 11.45 -3.72
CA ALA A 198 -14.87 11.56 -2.32
C ALA A 198 -13.99 10.73 -1.37
N ALA A 199 -13.50 9.57 -1.82
CA ALA A 199 -12.60 8.73 -1.02
C ALA A 199 -11.19 9.32 -0.83
N TYR A 200 -10.73 10.18 -1.76
CA TYR A 200 -9.39 10.76 -1.74
C TYR A 200 -9.38 12.28 -1.47
N ASP A 201 -10.55 12.89 -1.30
CA ASP A 201 -10.72 14.30 -0.92
C ASP A 201 -11.98 14.42 -0.05
N ASP A 202 -11.94 13.77 1.11
CA ASP A 202 -13.06 13.67 2.03
C ASP A 202 -13.44 15.04 2.64
N PRO A 203 -14.73 15.29 2.90
CA PRO A 203 -15.19 16.58 3.42
C PRO A 203 -14.69 16.88 4.83
N ALA A 204 -14.30 15.87 5.63
CA ALA A 204 -13.70 16.05 6.94
C ALA A 204 -12.22 16.49 6.87
N GLY A 205 -11.58 16.36 5.70
CA GLY A 205 -10.20 16.80 5.46
C GLY A 205 -9.14 15.88 6.06
N VAL A 206 -9.48 14.64 6.38
CA VAL A 206 -8.53 13.67 6.95
C VAL A 206 -7.49 13.27 5.90
N THR A 207 -7.91 13.02 4.65
CA THR A 207 -7.01 12.73 3.54
C THR A 207 -6.10 13.92 3.22
N ALA A 208 -6.65 15.15 3.30
CA ALA A 208 -5.85 16.37 3.16
C ALA A 208 -4.77 16.47 4.25
N ALA A 209 -5.11 16.16 5.51
CA ALA A 209 -4.15 16.14 6.62
C ALA A 209 -3.08 15.06 6.41
N PHE A 210 -3.46 13.86 5.96
CA PHE A 210 -2.54 12.77 5.61
C PHE A 210 -1.53 13.19 4.55
N ASN A 211 -1.99 13.80 3.46
CA ASN A 211 -1.11 14.26 2.39
C ASN A 211 -0.19 15.42 2.84
N LEU A 212 -0.71 16.39 3.60
CA LEU A 212 0.07 17.50 4.14
C LEU A 212 1.13 17.04 5.16
N ASN A 213 0.88 15.93 5.87
CA ASN A 213 1.86 15.37 6.80
C ASN A 213 3.19 15.03 6.12
N LEU A 214 3.18 14.72 4.82
CA LEU A 214 4.42 14.48 4.06
C LEU A 214 5.37 15.69 4.11
N LEU A 215 4.85 16.92 3.94
CA LEU A 215 5.68 18.13 4.11
C LEU A 215 6.09 18.34 5.56
N GLY A 216 5.19 18.02 6.51
CA GLY A 216 5.51 18.02 7.93
C GLY A 216 6.66 17.08 8.28
N ARG A 217 6.68 15.88 7.65
CA ARG A 217 7.78 14.92 7.79
C ARG A 217 9.09 15.43 7.21
N VAL A 218 9.06 16.04 6.02
CA VAL A 218 10.26 16.71 5.46
C VAL A 218 10.78 17.78 6.41
N ASN A 219 9.90 18.56 7.02
CA ASN A 219 10.31 19.56 8.02
C ASN A 219 10.98 18.91 9.24
N ARG A 220 10.37 17.89 9.82
CA ARG A 220 10.87 17.22 11.03
C ARG A 220 12.18 16.49 10.82
N GLU A 221 12.27 15.69 9.73
CA GLU A 221 13.37 14.73 9.53
C GLU A 221 14.51 15.31 8.70
N LEU A 222 14.23 16.29 7.81
CA LEU A 222 15.23 16.86 6.91
C LEU A 222 15.50 18.34 7.12
N GLY A 223 14.96 18.94 8.20
CA GLY A 223 15.12 20.36 8.49
C GLY A 223 14.54 21.27 7.40
N GLY A 224 13.38 20.88 6.86
CA GLY A 224 12.62 21.69 5.92
C GLY A 224 11.90 22.85 6.61
N ASP A 225 11.57 23.90 5.84
CA ASP A 225 10.81 25.05 6.32
C ASP A 225 9.46 25.25 5.58
N PHE A 226 8.86 24.14 5.10
CA PHE A 226 7.55 24.19 4.49
C PHE A 226 6.52 24.80 5.42
N ASN A 227 5.84 25.87 4.99
CA ASN A 227 4.66 26.37 5.69
C ASN A 227 3.43 25.60 5.18
N LEU A 228 2.96 24.62 5.95
CA LEU A 228 1.86 23.76 5.57
C LEU A 228 0.57 24.53 5.26
N ARG A 229 0.32 25.68 5.88
CA ARG A 229 -0.86 26.54 5.62
C ARG A 229 -0.84 27.17 4.22
N ARG A 230 0.31 27.19 3.56
CA ARG A 230 0.48 27.70 2.19
C ARG A 230 0.36 26.62 1.14
N PHE A 231 0.07 25.37 1.54
CA PHE A 231 -0.24 24.28 0.64
C PHE A 231 -1.68 23.80 0.85
N THR A 232 -2.26 23.23 -0.18
CA THR A 232 -3.58 22.60 -0.14
C THR A 232 -3.54 21.26 -0.84
N HIS A 233 -4.25 20.31 -0.28
CA HIS A 233 -4.48 19.01 -0.91
C HIS A 233 -5.33 19.17 -2.18
N LEU A 234 -5.13 18.28 -3.15
CA LEU A 234 -5.89 18.18 -4.37
C LEU A 234 -5.86 16.73 -4.84
N ALA A 235 -7.03 16.10 -5.00
CA ALA A 235 -7.19 14.83 -5.69
C ALA A 235 -7.72 15.03 -7.11
N ARG A 236 -7.24 14.23 -8.06
CA ARG A 236 -7.70 14.22 -9.45
C ARG A 236 -7.86 12.80 -9.95
N TYR A 237 -8.91 12.54 -10.71
CA TYR A 237 -9.03 11.28 -11.46
C TYR A 237 -8.52 11.45 -12.89
N ARG A 238 -7.62 10.56 -13.29
CA ARG A 238 -7.12 10.44 -14.66
C ARG A 238 -7.84 9.30 -15.35
N GLN A 239 -8.82 9.65 -16.17
CA GLN A 239 -9.71 8.65 -16.78
C GLN A 239 -8.97 7.70 -17.73
N HIS A 240 -8.03 8.21 -18.52
CA HIS A 240 -7.26 7.41 -19.47
C HIS A 240 -6.36 6.39 -18.75
N GLU A 241 -5.67 6.84 -17.70
CA GLU A 241 -4.78 6.01 -16.88
C GLU A 241 -5.52 5.21 -15.81
N GLN A 242 -6.82 5.49 -15.60
CA GLN A 242 -7.66 4.86 -14.57
C GLN A 242 -7.04 4.96 -13.17
N ARG A 243 -6.57 6.15 -12.79
CA ARG A 243 -5.97 6.36 -11.47
C ARG A 243 -6.43 7.65 -10.80
N ILE A 244 -6.46 7.64 -9.47
CA ILE A 244 -6.45 8.85 -8.67
C ILE A 244 -5.00 9.32 -8.52
N GLU A 245 -4.80 10.62 -8.60
CA GLU A 245 -3.54 11.28 -8.28
C GLU A 245 -3.77 12.26 -7.15
N MET A 246 -2.91 12.21 -6.12
CA MET A 246 -2.90 13.19 -5.04
C MET A 246 -1.75 14.19 -5.24
N TYR A 247 -2.05 15.44 -4.95
CA TYR A 247 -1.11 16.55 -5.07
C TYR A 247 -1.15 17.45 -3.85
N LEU A 248 -0.04 18.12 -3.59
CA LEU A 248 0.04 19.28 -2.72
C LEU A 248 0.29 20.52 -3.59
N ARG A 249 -0.67 21.46 -3.61
CA ARG A 249 -0.63 22.67 -4.43
C ARG A 249 -0.21 23.86 -3.61
N SER A 250 0.81 24.57 -4.03
CA SER A 250 1.22 25.84 -3.42
C SER A 250 0.16 26.93 -3.65
N ARG A 251 -0.31 27.59 -2.60
CA ARG A 251 -1.34 28.64 -2.66
C ARG A 251 -0.76 30.01 -3.06
N VAL A 252 0.53 30.22 -2.84
CA VAL A 252 1.24 31.47 -3.07
C VAL A 252 2.63 31.21 -3.65
N PRO A 253 3.26 32.18 -4.32
CA PRO A 253 4.68 32.08 -4.63
C PRO A 253 5.48 32.01 -3.33
N GLN A 254 6.38 31.02 -3.22
CA GLN A 254 7.21 30.83 -2.03
C GLN A 254 8.50 30.10 -2.36
N CYS A 255 9.47 30.19 -1.46
CA CYS A 255 10.73 29.47 -1.52
C CYS A 255 10.83 28.63 -0.26
N VAL A 256 11.28 27.39 -0.40
CA VAL A 256 11.42 26.41 0.69
C VAL A 256 12.86 25.90 0.72
N ARG A 257 13.47 25.93 1.89
CA ARG A 257 14.79 25.35 2.13
C ARG A 257 14.64 24.01 2.85
N ILE A 258 15.44 23.03 2.44
CA ILE A 258 15.49 21.69 3.05
C ILE A 258 16.97 21.40 3.37
N ALA A 259 17.33 21.60 4.63
CA ALA A 259 18.75 21.63 5.04
C ALA A 259 19.47 20.29 4.77
N ALA A 260 18.90 19.15 5.17
CA ALA A 260 19.51 17.84 4.99
C ALA A 260 19.56 17.38 3.52
N ALA A 261 18.75 17.99 2.63
CA ALA A 261 18.82 17.74 1.20
C ALA A 261 19.71 18.75 0.46
N GLY A 262 20.27 19.74 1.17
CA GLY A 262 21.07 20.82 0.54
C GLY A 262 20.28 21.56 -0.55
N LEU A 263 18.96 21.65 -0.42
CA LEU A 263 18.07 22.12 -1.47
C LEU A 263 17.33 23.39 -1.05
N THR A 264 17.26 24.34 -1.98
CA THR A 264 16.33 25.46 -1.93
C THR A 264 15.48 25.41 -3.18
N VAL A 265 14.16 25.28 -3.02
CA VAL A 265 13.22 25.10 -4.14
C VAL A 265 12.16 26.19 -4.13
N GLY A 266 11.97 26.80 -5.32
CA GLY A 266 10.89 27.77 -5.56
C GLY A 266 9.59 27.08 -5.95
N PHE A 267 8.46 27.63 -5.53
CA PHE A 267 7.13 27.27 -5.95
C PHE A 267 6.40 28.51 -6.46
N ALA A 268 5.84 28.44 -7.65
CA ALA A 268 4.86 29.42 -8.11
C ALA A 268 3.51 29.18 -7.43
N ALA A 269 2.62 30.19 -7.43
CA ALA A 269 1.23 29.99 -7.04
C ALA A 269 0.56 28.99 -7.99
N GLY A 270 -0.12 28.00 -7.43
CA GLY A 270 -0.76 26.94 -8.21
C GLY A 270 0.16 25.75 -8.58
N GLU A 271 1.47 25.88 -8.40
CA GLU A 271 2.40 24.78 -8.66
C GLU A 271 2.18 23.59 -7.71
N THR A 272 2.37 22.39 -8.22
CA THR A 272 2.01 21.16 -7.49
C THR A 272 3.20 20.25 -7.24
N ILE A 273 3.12 19.52 -6.12
CA ILE A 273 3.95 18.35 -5.84
C ILE A 273 3.04 17.12 -5.97
N TRP A 274 3.37 16.19 -6.84
CA TRP A 274 2.67 14.92 -6.96
C TRP A 274 3.15 13.97 -5.86
N THR A 275 2.22 13.45 -5.05
CA THR A 275 2.53 12.69 -3.84
C THR A 275 2.10 11.24 -3.90
N GLU A 276 1.04 10.91 -4.63
CA GLU A 276 0.55 9.53 -4.75
C GLU A 276 -0.20 9.31 -6.05
N SER A 277 -0.07 8.10 -6.59
CA SER A 277 -0.99 7.48 -7.55
C SER A 277 -1.77 6.37 -6.87
N SER A 278 -3.04 6.18 -7.27
CA SER A 278 -3.82 4.99 -6.91
C SER A 278 -4.57 4.50 -8.13
N TYR A 279 -4.00 3.49 -8.79
CA TYR A 279 -4.59 2.85 -9.97
C TYR A 279 -5.83 2.05 -9.60
N LYS A 280 -6.83 2.10 -10.48
CA LYS A 280 -8.06 1.33 -10.39
C LYS A 280 -8.06 0.28 -11.49
N PHE A 281 -8.48 -0.92 -11.12
CA PHE A 281 -8.37 -2.07 -11.99
C PHE A 281 -9.73 -2.42 -12.61
N ARG A 282 -9.70 -3.09 -13.74
CA ARG A 282 -10.87 -3.80 -14.27
C ARG A 282 -10.72 -5.29 -13.96
N PRO A 283 -11.80 -5.98 -13.58
CA PRO A 283 -11.74 -7.40 -13.21
C PRO A 283 -11.10 -8.28 -14.28
N ASP A 284 -11.40 -7.99 -15.55
CA ASP A 284 -10.90 -8.73 -16.72
C ASP A 284 -9.39 -8.57 -16.98
N GLN A 285 -8.76 -7.52 -16.45
CA GLN A 285 -7.32 -7.26 -16.64
C GLN A 285 -6.43 -8.08 -15.70
N ILE A 286 -6.96 -8.56 -14.58
CA ILE A 286 -6.14 -9.21 -13.53
C ILE A 286 -5.56 -10.53 -14.04
N SER A 287 -6.35 -11.34 -14.76
CA SER A 287 -5.87 -12.63 -15.29
C SER A 287 -4.65 -12.47 -16.21
N GLY A 288 -4.68 -11.47 -17.11
CA GLY A 288 -3.55 -11.20 -18.00
C GLY A 288 -2.31 -10.70 -17.28
N LYS A 289 -2.47 -9.80 -16.29
CA LYS A 289 -1.36 -9.31 -15.45
C LYS A 289 -0.75 -10.43 -14.60
N ALA A 290 -1.60 -11.28 -14.01
CA ALA A 290 -1.16 -12.43 -13.24
C ALA A 290 -0.36 -13.41 -14.10
N ALA A 291 -0.88 -13.75 -15.30
CA ALA A 291 -0.20 -14.65 -16.23
C ALA A 291 1.16 -14.10 -16.68
N ALA A 292 1.27 -12.80 -16.94
CA ALA A 292 2.53 -12.15 -17.29
C ALA A 292 3.59 -12.28 -16.18
N ALA A 293 3.16 -12.35 -14.91
CA ALA A 293 4.04 -12.51 -13.73
C ALA A 293 4.18 -13.98 -13.26
N GLY A 294 3.80 -14.97 -14.07
CA GLY A 294 3.94 -16.39 -13.71
C GLY A 294 2.94 -16.90 -12.69
N PHE A 295 1.74 -16.29 -12.64
CA PHE A 295 0.64 -16.74 -11.81
C PHE A 295 -0.58 -17.13 -12.65
N ARG A 296 -1.39 -18.03 -12.10
CA ARG A 296 -2.71 -18.36 -12.62
C ARG A 296 -3.79 -17.85 -11.67
N LEU A 297 -4.72 -17.04 -12.17
CA LEU A 297 -5.90 -16.62 -11.42
C LEU A 297 -6.82 -17.84 -11.21
N VAL A 298 -7.07 -18.19 -9.94
CA VAL A 298 -7.91 -19.36 -9.56
C VAL A 298 -9.31 -18.91 -9.21
N ASP A 299 -9.45 -17.89 -8.37
CA ASP A 299 -10.72 -17.30 -7.98
C ASP A 299 -10.60 -15.77 -7.93
N GLN A 300 -11.72 -15.09 -8.18
CA GLN A 300 -11.86 -13.65 -8.01
C GLN A 300 -13.19 -13.37 -7.31
N TRP A 301 -13.14 -12.75 -6.14
CA TRP A 301 -14.32 -12.35 -5.38
C TRP A 301 -14.47 -10.84 -5.43
N ILE A 302 -15.64 -10.37 -5.83
CA ILE A 302 -15.94 -8.94 -6.02
C ILE A 302 -17.01 -8.51 -5.02
N ASP A 303 -16.73 -7.42 -4.30
CA ASP A 303 -17.72 -6.74 -3.47
C ASP A 303 -18.64 -5.88 -4.35
N THR A 304 -19.93 -5.98 -4.12
CA THR A 304 -20.94 -5.29 -4.94
C THR A 304 -21.34 -3.92 -4.42
N GLU A 305 -21.10 -3.61 -3.14
CA GLU A 305 -21.38 -2.32 -2.54
C GLU A 305 -20.32 -1.28 -2.87
N TRP A 306 -19.06 -1.73 -2.81
CA TRP A 306 -17.90 -0.97 -3.22
C TRP A 306 -17.08 -1.83 -4.16
N PRO A 307 -17.09 -1.58 -5.47
CA PRO A 307 -16.34 -2.40 -6.43
C PRO A 307 -14.87 -2.56 -6.03
N PHE A 308 -14.56 -3.69 -5.44
CA PHE A 308 -13.25 -4.13 -4.97
C PHE A 308 -13.14 -5.63 -5.21
N ALA A 309 -11.97 -6.14 -5.55
CA ALA A 309 -11.76 -7.56 -5.76
C ALA A 309 -10.62 -8.10 -4.93
N GLU A 310 -10.83 -9.29 -4.35
CA GLU A 310 -9.76 -10.17 -3.91
C GLU A 310 -9.52 -11.23 -4.96
N ASN A 311 -8.27 -11.39 -5.37
CA ASN A 311 -7.85 -12.26 -6.46
C ASN A 311 -6.91 -13.32 -5.90
N LEU A 312 -7.31 -14.59 -5.95
CA LEU A 312 -6.45 -15.71 -5.58
C LEU A 312 -5.60 -16.11 -6.78
N LEU A 313 -4.32 -15.86 -6.70
CA LEU A 313 -3.32 -16.15 -7.72
C LEU A 313 -2.45 -17.31 -7.24
N VAL A 314 -2.30 -18.35 -8.05
CA VAL A 314 -1.42 -19.50 -7.75
C VAL A 314 -0.19 -19.44 -8.64
N ALA A 315 0.98 -19.61 -8.05
CA ALA A 315 2.28 -19.63 -8.73
C ALA A 315 2.40 -20.89 -9.65
N ILE A 316 2.78 -20.69 -10.92
CA ILE A 316 2.92 -21.74 -11.96
C ILE A 316 4.32 -21.80 -12.53
#